data_9a6770d8128028d4aac067f4a3975e6d
#
_entry.id   9a6770d8128028d4aac067f4a3975e6d
#
_cell.length_a   1.000
_cell.length_b   1.000
_cell.length_c   1.000
_cell.angle_alpha   90.00
_cell.angle_beta   90.00
_cell.angle_gamma   90.00
#
_symmetry.space_group_name_H-M   'P 1'
#
loop_
_entity.id
_entity.type
_entity.pdbx_description
1 polymer ?
#
loop_
_entity_poly.entity_id
_entity_poly.type
_entity_poly.pdbx_seq_one_letter_code
_entity_poly.pdbx_strand_id
1 'polypeptide(L)'
;MENTSAISSKADKRRQTLLILLCWFAYFTSYFGRYSYNANIIPIENAFGATHAQSGLVVTFYFFSYGAGQIVHGLLCKKYPFRYVLTAVLVIAAAINLSIGFGLPFGAMKYAFILNGVCQATLWPSIVTIFARNLDDRNIKRSTFAMATPVTLGTLSIYGISAICALSGGYRMPFIISGSVIAAGAVVWFFAYGKLATDPYRKPENAPKQTSSSTPEKGKSEYVPVLVLLASFCVIVNFLKDGLQTWVPSIMKESFGLGDSLSLFLTLVLPVFGMLGSLTSVFFHTLIPDCVLHVGLNFALSAALLVVVMCLLGTPLYILALICFSVVMFFSHGSNHIMTSVAPLGLRERFDSGMLAGLLNGCCYVGSTLSSYGLGAIADAKGWSGVSVTLLVAALVPVAVAAVYAILKLFRKRRTPHSSN
;
A
#
# COMPACT_ATOMS: atom_id res chain seq x y z
N MET A 1 -40.54 -19.06 -20.80
CA MET A 1 -39.89 -17.76 -20.54
C MET A 1 -39.06 -17.73 -19.23
N GLU A 2 -39.50 -18.35 -18.14
CA GLU A 2 -38.76 -18.38 -16.87
C GLU A 2 -37.40 -19.07 -16.95
N ASN A 3 -37.27 -20.17 -17.70
CA ASN A 3 -36.02 -20.92 -17.82
C ASN A 3 -34.91 -20.11 -18.54
N THR A 4 -35.28 -19.27 -19.49
CA THR A 4 -34.31 -18.45 -20.27
C THR A 4 -33.79 -17.27 -19.44
N SER A 5 -34.61 -16.68 -18.59
CA SER A 5 -34.23 -15.60 -17.67
C SER A 5 -33.28 -16.11 -16.54
N ALA A 6 -33.54 -17.31 -16.04
CA ALA A 6 -32.71 -17.94 -14.99
C ALA A 6 -31.31 -18.36 -15.54
N ILE A 7 -31.26 -18.86 -16.78
CA ILE A 7 -29.99 -19.22 -17.46
C ILE A 7 -29.17 -17.97 -17.75
N SER A 8 -29.79 -16.87 -18.24
CA SER A 8 -29.13 -15.59 -18.47
C SER A 8 -28.55 -15.01 -17.19
N SER A 9 -29.30 -15.04 -16.08
CA SER A 9 -28.84 -14.58 -14.75
C SER A 9 -27.64 -15.41 -14.22
N LYS A 10 -27.61 -16.72 -14.45
CA LYS A 10 -26.52 -17.61 -14.01
C LYS A 10 -25.24 -17.37 -14.84
N ALA A 11 -25.37 -17.18 -16.14
CA ALA A 11 -24.25 -16.87 -17.04
C ALA A 11 -23.61 -15.52 -16.69
N ASP A 12 -24.41 -14.49 -16.39
CA ASP A 12 -23.91 -13.18 -16.01
C ASP A 12 -23.18 -13.21 -14.65
N LYS A 13 -23.71 -13.91 -13.65
CA LYS A 13 -23.05 -14.11 -12.36
C LYS A 13 -21.67 -14.80 -12.51
N ARG A 14 -21.60 -15.83 -13.37
CA ARG A 14 -20.33 -16.51 -13.66
C ARG A 14 -19.33 -15.57 -14.32
N ARG A 15 -19.77 -14.76 -15.27
CA ARG A 15 -18.95 -13.76 -15.96
C ARG A 15 -18.37 -12.74 -14.97
N GLN A 16 -19.22 -12.16 -14.10
CA GLN A 16 -18.77 -11.19 -13.08
C GLN A 16 -17.76 -11.81 -12.12
N THR A 17 -17.96 -13.08 -11.69
CA THR A 17 -17.00 -13.78 -10.84
C THR A 17 -15.67 -13.99 -11.55
N LEU A 18 -15.68 -14.41 -12.82
CA LEU A 18 -14.45 -14.58 -13.61
C LEU A 18 -13.72 -13.24 -13.84
N LEU A 19 -14.45 -12.15 -14.01
CA LEU A 19 -13.85 -10.82 -14.13
C LEU A 19 -13.18 -10.37 -12.82
N ILE A 20 -13.80 -10.65 -11.66
CA ILE A 20 -13.16 -10.39 -10.36
C ILE A 20 -11.88 -11.20 -10.22
N LEU A 21 -11.90 -12.49 -10.56
CA LEU A 21 -10.72 -13.35 -10.51
C LEU A 21 -9.62 -12.89 -11.49
N LEU A 22 -9.98 -12.41 -12.66
CA LEU A 22 -9.03 -11.87 -13.63
C LEU A 22 -8.37 -10.57 -13.10
N CYS A 23 -9.15 -9.65 -12.54
CA CYS A 23 -8.62 -8.44 -11.92
C CYS A 23 -7.74 -8.77 -10.70
N TRP A 24 -8.16 -9.74 -9.89
CA TRP A 24 -7.37 -10.26 -8.77
C TRP A 24 -6.02 -10.80 -9.23
N PHE A 25 -6.02 -11.64 -10.28
CA PHE A 25 -4.80 -12.24 -10.82
C PHE A 25 -3.85 -11.20 -11.43
N ALA A 26 -4.39 -10.25 -12.20
CA ALA A 26 -3.59 -9.15 -12.76
C ALA A 26 -2.96 -8.28 -11.65
N TYR A 27 -3.71 -8.01 -10.59
CA TYR A 27 -3.21 -7.24 -9.45
C TYR A 27 -2.19 -8.04 -8.63
N PHE A 28 -2.42 -9.33 -8.41
CA PHE A 28 -1.47 -10.25 -7.79
C PHE A 28 -0.14 -10.29 -8.53
N THR A 29 -0.15 -10.50 -9.86
CA THR A 29 1.08 -10.57 -10.65
C THR A 29 1.82 -9.24 -10.67
N SER A 30 1.12 -8.10 -10.60
CA SER A 30 1.75 -6.78 -10.55
C SER A 30 2.62 -6.56 -9.30
N TYR A 31 2.28 -7.21 -8.18
CA TYR A 31 3.04 -7.10 -6.93
C TYR A 31 4.44 -7.74 -7.02
N PHE A 32 4.63 -8.68 -7.94
CA PHE A 32 5.97 -9.18 -8.26
C PHE A 32 6.87 -8.07 -8.82
N GLY A 33 6.35 -7.20 -9.67
CA GLY A 33 7.12 -6.06 -10.19
C GLY A 33 7.21 -4.88 -9.22
N ARG A 34 6.26 -4.77 -8.29
CA ARG A 34 6.24 -3.68 -7.32
C ARG A 34 7.27 -3.86 -6.21
N TYR A 35 7.38 -5.07 -5.69
CA TYR A 35 8.24 -5.38 -4.54
C TYR A 35 9.48 -6.20 -4.90
N SER A 36 9.74 -6.49 -6.19
CA SER A 36 10.92 -7.23 -6.61
C SER A 36 12.23 -6.60 -6.14
N TYR A 37 12.33 -5.27 -6.18
CA TYR A 37 13.52 -4.58 -5.71
C TYR A 37 13.66 -4.62 -4.18
N ASN A 38 12.58 -4.29 -3.44
CA ASN A 38 12.59 -4.31 -1.98
C ASN A 38 12.94 -5.71 -1.43
N ALA A 39 12.37 -6.76 -2.04
CA ALA A 39 12.64 -8.14 -1.67
C ALA A 39 14.08 -8.60 -2.01
N ASN A 40 14.80 -7.85 -2.85
CA ASN A 40 16.15 -8.15 -3.26
C ASN A 40 17.15 -7.07 -2.87
N ILE A 41 16.80 -6.14 -1.98
CA ILE A 41 17.63 -5.02 -1.63
C ILE A 41 18.99 -5.49 -1.10
N ILE A 42 19.02 -6.47 -0.21
CA ILE A 42 20.25 -7.04 0.37
C ILE A 42 21.14 -7.72 -0.70
N PRO A 43 20.64 -8.65 -1.53
CA PRO A 43 21.45 -9.24 -2.60
C PRO A 43 21.96 -8.22 -3.63
N ILE A 44 21.21 -7.14 -3.89
CA ILE A 44 21.64 -6.05 -4.78
C ILE A 44 22.77 -5.26 -4.14
N GLU A 45 22.64 -4.86 -2.88
CA GLU A 45 23.67 -4.14 -2.12
C GLU A 45 24.98 -4.94 -2.09
N ASN A 46 24.90 -6.24 -1.82
CA ASN A 46 26.05 -7.14 -1.85
C ASN A 46 26.69 -7.23 -3.25
N ALA A 47 25.88 -7.33 -4.32
CA ALA A 47 26.37 -7.52 -5.69
C ALA A 47 27.04 -6.27 -6.27
N PHE A 48 26.59 -5.09 -5.88
CA PHE A 48 27.07 -3.81 -6.45
C PHE A 48 27.90 -2.97 -5.47
N GLY A 49 28.05 -3.40 -4.21
CA GLY A 49 28.68 -2.58 -3.16
C GLY A 49 27.91 -1.29 -2.90
N ALA A 50 26.59 -1.31 -3.08
CA ALA A 50 25.76 -0.13 -2.95
C ALA A 50 25.45 0.16 -1.49
N THR A 51 25.38 1.44 -1.11
CA THR A 51 24.96 1.85 0.22
C THR A 51 23.43 1.75 0.37
N HIS A 52 22.93 1.75 1.60
CA HIS A 52 21.49 1.75 1.87
C HIS A 52 20.81 2.97 1.28
N ALA A 53 21.43 4.15 1.31
CA ALA A 53 20.91 5.35 0.67
C ALA A 53 20.76 5.18 -0.85
N GLN A 54 21.79 4.60 -1.51
CA GLN A 54 21.74 4.36 -2.95
C GLN A 54 20.64 3.36 -3.33
N SER A 55 20.48 2.30 -2.57
CA SER A 55 19.43 1.30 -2.76
C SER A 55 18.04 1.88 -2.45
N GLY A 56 17.90 2.62 -1.36
CA GLY A 56 16.67 3.30 -0.97
C GLY A 56 16.22 4.35 -2.00
N LEU A 57 17.17 4.95 -2.75
CA LEU A 57 16.84 5.92 -3.79
C LEU A 57 16.04 5.27 -4.95
N VAL A 58 16.31 4.03 -5.31
CA VAL A 58 15.55 3.31 -6.34
C VAL A 58 14.10 3.12 -5.90
N VAL A 59 13.88 2.73 -4.64
CA VAL A 59 12.54 2.57 -4.04
C VAL A 59 11.83 3.92 -3.92
N THR A 60 12.55 4.98 -3.55
CA THR A 60 12.08 6.36 -3.49
C THR A 60 11.50 6.81 -4.82
N PHE A 61 12.24 6.62 -5.91
CA PHE A 61 11.78 7.00 -7.26
C PHE A 61 10.55 6.20 -7.70
N TYR A 62 10.45 4.93 -7.30
CA TYR A 62 9.24 4.14 -7.53
C TYR A 62 8.03 4.74 -6.82
N PHE A 63 8.10 4.98 -5.50
CA PHE A 63 6.97 5.49 -4.74
C PHE A 63 6.57 6.90 -5.17
N PHE A 64 7.55 7.77 -5.44
CA PHE A 64 7.28 9.12 -5.95
C PHE A 64 6.53 9.08 -7.29
N SER A 65 7.04 8.34 -8.25
CA SER A 65 6.43 8.23 -9.58
C SER A 65 5.08 7.51 -9.54
N TYR A 66 4.93 6.51 -8.69
CA TYR A 66 3.66 5.83 -8.46
C TYR A 66 2.63 6.76 -7.84
N GLY A 67 2.99 7.53 -6.81
CA GLY A 67 2.11 8.51 -6.17
C GLY A 67 1.63 9.59 -7.14
N ALA A 68 2.55 10.19 -7.90
CA ALA A 68 2.23 11.15 -8.96
C ALA A 68 1.35 10.52 -10.04
N GLY A 69 1.69 9.30 -10.47
CA GLY A 69 0.92 8.54 -11.46
C GLY A 69 -0.51 8.23 -10.99
N GLN A 70 -0.74 7.94 -9.72
CA GLN A 70 -2.07 7.68 -9.17
C GLN A 70 -3.02 8.87 -9.38
N ILE A 71 -2.54 10.10 -9.21
CA ILE A 71 -3.33 11.31 -9.43
C ILE A 71 -3.72 11.42 -10.91
N VAL A 72 -2.74 11.29 -11.80
CA VAL A 72 -2.94 11.39 -13.26
C VAL A 72 -3.89 10.29 -13.76
N HIS A 73 -3.60 9.04 -13.41
CA HIS A 73 -4.40 7.90 -13.86
C HIS A 73 -5.79 7.86 -13.22
N GLY A 74 -5.96 8.36 -12.00
CA GLY A 74 -7.28 8.52 -11.38
C GLY A 74 -8.21 9.41 -12.19
N LEU A 75 -7.67 10.46 -12.83
CA LEU A 75 -8.44 11.36 -13.71
C LEU A 75 -8.69 10.75 -15.11
N LEU A 76 -7.73 10.02 -15.63
CA LEU A 76 -7.73 9.53 -17.02
C LEU A 76 -8.36 8.15 -17.20
N CYS A 77 -8.40 7.31 -16.15
CA CYS A 77 -8.77 5.89 -16.25
C CYS A 77 -10.18 5.66 -16.84
N LYS A 78 -11.09 6.63 -16.70
CA LYS A 78 -12.44 6.54 -17.31
C LYS A 78 -12.42 6.47 -18.85
N LYS A 79 -11.33 6.92 -19.49
CA LYS A 79 -11.15 6.93 -20.95
C LYS A 79 -10.31 5.77 -21.48
N TYR A 80 -9.79 4.91 -20.60
CA TYR A 80 -8.85 3.87 -21.00
C TYR A 80 -9.54 2.69 -21.69
N PRO A 81 -8.98 2.21 -22.81
CA PRO A 81 -9.25 0.90 -23.36
C PRO A 81 -8.52 -0.14 -22.48
N PHE A 82 -9.14 -0.58 -21.38
CA PHE A 82 -8.51 -1.37 -20.33
C PHE A 82 -7.78 -2.63 -20.81
N ARG A 83 -8.29 -3.27 -21.88
CA ARG A 83 -7.62 -4.42 -22.47
C ARG A 83 -6.18 -4.10 -22.87
N TYR A 84 -5.99 -3.01 -23.59
CA TYR A 84 -4.67 -2.66 -24.15
C TYR A 84 -3.80 -1.93 -23.13
N VAL A 85 -4.37 -0.99 -22.38
CA VAL A 85 -3.62 -0.18 -21.40
C VAL A 85 -3.04 -1.07 -20.29
N LEU A 86 -3.85 -1.95 -19.68
CA LEU A 86 -3.35 -2.83 -18.62
C LEU A 86 -2.40 -3.91 -19.15
N THR A 87 -2.60 -4.40 -20.38
CA THR A 87 -1.62 -5.28 -21.04
C THR A 87 -0.28 -4.56 -21.20
N ALA A 88 -0.29 -3.33 -21.75
CA ALA A 88 0.94 -2.55 -21.94
C ALA A 88 1.67 -2.29 -20.61
N VAL A 89 0.93 -1.93 -19.57
CA VAL A 89 1.47 -1.72 -18.21
C VAL A 89 2.15 -2.98 -17.69
N LEU A 90 1.50 -4.14 -17.80
CA LEU A 90 2.07 -5.41 -17.34
C LEU A 90 3.29 -5.81 -18.21
N VAL A 91 3.23 -5.62 -19.53
CA VAL A 91 4.37 -5.91 -20.43
C VAL A 91 5.57 -5.03 -20.09
N ILE A 92 5.36 -3.73 -19.85
CA ILE A 92 6.45 -2.80 -19.46
C ILE A 92 7.04 -3.22 -18.11
N ALA A 93 6.19 -3.53 -17.12
CA ALA A 93 6.65 -3.99 -15.82
C ALA A 93 7.44 -5.32 -15.91
N ALA A 94 6.99 -6.25 -16.77
CA ALA A 94 7.70 -7.48 -17.07
C ALA A 94 9.08 -7.21 -17.69
N ALA A 95 9.12 -6.37 -18.74
CA ALA A 95 10.36 -6.00 -19.42
C ALA A 95 11.37 -5.33 -18.48
N ILE A 96 10.92 -4.45 -17.59
CA ILE A 96 11.79 -3.82 -16.57
C ILE A 96 12.38 -4.88 -15.64
N ASN A 97 11.58 -5.80 -15.12
CA ASN A 97 12.09 -6.85 -14.24
C ASN A 97 13.07 -7.77 -14.98
N LEU A 98 12.72 -8.21 -16.20
CA LEU A 98 13.62 -9.04 -17.02
C LEU A 98 14.93 -8.31 -17.32
N SER A 99 14.91 -7.01 -17.65
CA SER A 99 16.14 -6.24 -17.91
C SER A 99 17.09 -6.22 -16.72
N ILE A 100 16.57 -6.11 -15.50
CA ILE A 100 17.37 -6.19 -14.27
C ILE A 100 17.92 -7.61 -14.09
N GLY A 101 17.11 -8.62 -14.29
CA GLY A 101 17.52 -10.02 -14.24
C GLY A 101 18.62 -10.37 -15.25
N PHE A 102 18.59 -9.75 -16.42
CA PHE A 102 19.62 -9.91 -17.46
C PHE A 102 20.82 -8.98 -17.33
N GLY A 103 20.90 -8.19 -16.27
CA GLY A 103 22.09 -7.44 -15.91
C GLY A 103 22.05 -5.95 -16.20
N LEU A 104 20.88 -5.32 -16.08
CA LEU A 104 20.76 -3.86 -16.13
C LEU A 104 21.72 -3.23 -15.10
N PRO A 105 22.57 -2.25 -15.48
CA PRO A 105 23.49 -1.59 -14.54
C PRO A 105 22.72 -0.94 -13.37
N PHE A 106 23.31 -0.98 -12.16
CA PHE A 106 22.70 -0.43 -10.93
C PHE A 106 22.22 1.01 -11.10
N GLY A 107 23.06 1.88 -11.70
CA GLY A 107 22.74 3.29 -11.92
C GLY A 107 21.49 3.51 -12.81
N ALA A 108 21.14 2.53 -13.66
CA ALA A 108 19.96 2.59 -14.52
C ALA A 108 18.67 2.09 -13.84
N MET A 109 18.79 1.29 -12.76
CA MET A 109 17.63 0.71 -12.06
C MET A 109 16.65 1.77 -11.54
N LYS A 110 17.15 2.92 -11.06
CA LYS A 110 16.31 4.02 -10.59
C LYS A 110 15.39 4.57 -11.69
N TYR A 111 15.89 4.70 -12.92
CA TYR A 111 15.08 5.17 -14.07
C TYR A 111 14.06 4.12 -14.51
N ALA A 112 14.47 2.85 -14.50
CA ALA A 112 13.57 1.74 -14.75
C ALA A 112 12.42 1.70 -13.73
N PHE A 113 12.71 1.95 -12.44
CA PHE A 113 11.71 1.98 -11.39
C PHE A 113 10.83 3.24 -11.41
N ILE A 114 11.28 4.39 -11.92
CA ILE A 114 10.43 5.53 -12.25
C ILE A 114 9.35 5.10 -13.27
N LEU A 115 9.78 4.49 -14.37
CA LEU A 115 8.84 4.03 -15.41
C LEU A 115 7.89 2.95 -14.85
N ASN A 116 8.41 2.01 -14.06
CA ASN A 116 7.60 0.99 -13.40
C ASN A 116 6.53 1.62 -12.48
N GLY A 117 6.89 2.63 -11.69
CA GLY A 117 5.96 3.33 -10.79
C GLY A 117 4.85 4.04 -11.56
N VAL A 118 5.18 4.83 -12.58
CA VAL A 118 4.17 5.50 -13.44
C VAL A 118 3.22 4.49 -14.06
N CYS A 119 3.76 3.42 -14.65
CA CYS A 119 2.95 2.40 -15.31
C CYS A 119 2.03 1.68 -14.31
N GLN A 120 2.57 1.17 -13.20
CA GLN A 120 1.78 0.41 -12.23
C GLN A 120 0.74 1.24 -11.48
N ALA A 121 0.90 2.56 -11.38
CA ALA A 121 -0.09 3.47 -10.83
C ALA A 121 -1.44 3.40 -11.55
N THR A 122 -1.46 2.94 -12.80
CA THR A 122 -2.67 2.77 -13.63
C THR A 122 -3.58 1.64 -13.13
N LEU A 123 -3.03 0.60 -12.49
CA LEU A 123 -3.74 -0.66 -12.23
C LEU A 123 -4.93 -0.47 -11.28
N TRP A 124 -4.72 0.11 -10.12
CA TRP A 124 -5.77 0.23 -9.11
C TRP A 124 -6.95 1.09 -9.55
N PRO A 125 -6.78 2.33 -10.07
CA PRO A 125 -7.88 3.13 -10.58
C PRO A 125 -8.65 2.42 -11.71
N SER A 126 -7.94 1.69 -12.58
CA SER A 126 -8.55 0.92 -13.66
C SER A 126 -9.41 -0.22 -13.15
N ILE A 127 -8.90 -1.02 -12.19
CA ILE A 127 -9.65 -2.12 -11.58
C ILE A 127 -10.92 -1.62 -10.90
N VAL A 128 -10.84 -0.55 -10.13
CA VAL A 128 -12.01 0.06 -9.48
C VAL A 128 -13.03 0.51 -10.53
N THR A 129 -12.56 1.12 -11.61
CA THR A 129 -13.44 1.56 -12.71
C THR A 129 -14.07 0.37 -13.46
N ILE A 130 -13.32 -0.71 -13.66
CA ILE A 130 -13.84 -1.95 -14.28
C ILE A 130 -14.94 -2.54 -13.40
N PHE A 131 -14.75 -2.60 -12.08
CA PHE A 131 -15.76 -3.11 -11.15
C PHE A 131 -17.01 -2.24 -11.16
N ALA A 132 -16.87 -0.93 -11.08
CA ALA A 132 -17.99 -0.01 -11.12
C ALA A 132 -18.85 -0.10 -12.41
N ARG A 133 -18.24 -0.54 -13.52
CA ARG A 133 -18.92 -0.67 -14.83
C ARG A 133 -19.54 -2.04 -15.09
N ASN A 134 -18.99 -3.09 -14.49
CA ASN A 134 -19.28 -4.47 -14.88
C ASN A 134 -19.91 -5.33 -13.78
N LEU A 135 -19.92 -4.86 -12.52
CA LEU A 135 -20.41 -5.63 -11.38
C LEU A 135 -21.72 -5.05 -10.85
N ASP A 136 -22.56 -5.91 -10.33
CA ASP A 136 -23.73 -5.52 -9.49
C ASP A 136 -23.27 -5.20 -8.05
N ASP A 137 -24.14 -4.56 -7.26
CA ASP A 137 -23.85 -4.10 -5.88
C ASP A 137 -23.36 -5.24 -4.96
N ARG A 138 -23.91 -6.45 -5.15
CA ARG A 138 -23.51 -7.62 -4.36
C ARG A 138 -22.07 -8.04 -4.70
N ASN A 139 -21.74 -8.07 -5.98
CA ASN A 139 -20.41 -8.47 -6.45
C ASN A 139 -19.37 -7.37 -6.24
N ILE A 140 -19.74 -6.08 -6.21
CA ILE A 140 -18.86 -4.98 -5.78
C ILE A 140 -18.39 -5.21 -4.33
N LYS A 141 -19.29 -5.55 -3.40
CA LYS A 141 -18.90 -5.88 -2.01
C LYS A 141 -17.96 -7.08 -1.94
N ARG A 142 -18.22 -8.13 -2.73
CA ARG A 142 -17.37 -9.31 -2.82
C ARG A 142 -15.99 -8.99 -3.41
N SER A 143 -15.93 -8.16 -4.45
CA SER A 143 -14.68 -7.76 -5.08
C SER A 143 -13.80 -6.94 -4.13
N THR A 144 -14.39 -6.06 -3.33
CA THR A 144 -13.66 -5.29 -2.31
C THR A 144 -12.96 -6.20 -1.31
N PHE A 145 -13.65 -7.24 -0.84
CA PHE A 145 -13.04 -8.23 0.05
C PHE A 145 -11.96 -9.08 -0.66
N ALA A 146 -12.26 -9.56 -1.87
CA ALA A 146 -11.31 -10.34 -2.65
C ALA A 146 -10.01 -9.57 -2.94
N MET A 147 -10.10 -8.27 -3.23
CA MET A 147 -8.94 -7.42 -3.54
C MET A 147 -8.06 -7.08 -2.32
N ALA A 148 -8.42 -7.48 -1.11
CA ALA A 148 -7.54 -7.37 0.05
C ALA A 148 -6.39 -8.40 0.03
N THR A 149 -6.56 -9.53 -0.64
CA THR A 149 -5.62 -10.65 -0.59
C THR A 149 -4.47 -10.61 -1.62
N PRO A 150 -4.63 -10.11 -2.86
CA PRO A 150 -3.57 -10.16 -3.88
C PRO A 150 -2.33 -9.37 -3.48
N VAL A 151 -2.50 -8.29 -2.71
CA VAL A 151 -1.41 -7.47 -2.16
C VAL A 151 -0.49 -8.32 -1.28
N THR A 152 -1.08 -8.97 -0.28
CA THR A 152 -0.33 -9.78 0.69
C THR A 152 0.25 -11.01 0.03
N LEU A 153 -0.54 -11.75 -0.76
CA LEU A 153 -0.06 -12.96 -1.43
C LEU A 153 1.03 -12.67 -2.46
N GLY A 154 0.90 -11.59 -3.24
CA GLY A 154 1.94 -11.17 -4.17
C GLY A 154 3.24 -10.76 -3.47
N THR A 155 3.13 -10.01 -2.38
CA THR A 155 4.29 -9.63 -1.56
C THR A 155 4.95 -10.85 -0.93
N LEU A 156 4.18 -11.77 -0.32
CA LEU A 156 4.71 -13.01 0.25
C LEU A 156 5.42 -13.85 -0.80
N SER A 157 4.83 -13.97 -1.99
CA SER A 157 5.42 -14.76 -3.09
C SER A 157 6.79 -14.22 -3.49
N ILE A 158 6.90 -12.91 -3.74
CA ILE A 158 8.18 -12.34 -4.20
C ILE A 158 9.26 -12.35 -3.09
N TYR A 159 8.90 -12.05 -1.83
CA TYR A 159 9.86 -12.15 -0.73
C TYR A 159 10.29 -13.60 -0.48
N GLY A 160 9.37 -14.58 -0.56
CA GLY A 160 9.69 -15.99 -0.44
C GLY A 160 10.62 -16.49 -1.55
N ILE A 161 10.35 -16.12 -2.81
CA ILE A 161 11.23 -16.41 -3.95
C ILE A 161 12.61 -15.77 -3.74
N SER A 162 12.65 -14.53 -3.29
CA SER A 162 13.91 -13.82 -3.05
C SER A 162 14.71 -14.48 -1.91
N ALA A 163 14.05 -14.91 -0.84
CA ALA A 163 14.70 -15.62 0.26
C ALA A 163 15.31 -16.96 -0.19
N ILE A 164 14.60 -17.71 -1.06
CA ILE A 164 15.12 -18.97 -1.62
C ILE A 164 16.30 -18.70 -2.56
N CYS A 165 16.18 -17.71 -3.45
CA CYS A 165 17.25 -17.37 -4.39
C CYS A 165 18.49 -16.79 -3.69
N ALA A 166 18.33 -16.12 -2.55
CA ALA A 166 19.43 -15.61 -1.75
C ALA A 166 20.34 -16.71 -1.19
N LEU A 167 19.84 -17.97 -1.08
CA LEU A 167 20.70 -19.13 -0.73
C LEU A 167 21.80 -19.38 -1.76
N SER A 168 21.57 -19.05 -3.03
CA SER A 168 22.58 -19.16 -4.10
C SER A 168 23.37 -17.87 -4.34
N GLY A 169 23.16 -16.84 -3.53
CA GLY A 169 23.90 -15.57 -3.58
C GLY A 169 23.54 -14.66 -4.76
N GLY A 170 22.49 -14.95 -5.51
CA GLY A 170 22.16 -14.22 -6.73
C GLY A 170 20.91 -13.32 -6.62
N TYR A 171 21.03 -12.03 -7.02
CA TYR A 171 19.89 -11.13 -7.11
C TYR A 171 19.07 -11.29 -8.40
N ARG A 172 19.63 -11.91 -9.45
CA ARG A 172 19.06 -11.91 -10.81
C ARG A 172 17.82 -12.78 -10.97
N MET A 173 17.84 -13.99 -10.39
CA MET A 173 16.75 -14.97 -10.55
C MET A 173 15.38 -14.47 -10.08
N PRO A 174 15.24 -13.81 -8.91
CA PRO A 174 13.95 -13.25 -8.51
C PRO A 174 13.36 -12.26 -9.51
N PHE A 175 14.19 -11.46 -10.19
CA PHE A 175 13.73 -10.53 -11.23
C PHE A 175 13.30 -11.25 -12.50
N ILE A 176 14.02 -12.31 -12.91
CA ILE A 176 13.63 -13.15 -14.06
C ILE A 176 12.29 -13.83 -13.80
N ILE A 177 12.13 -14.43 -12.61
CA ILE A 177 10.87 -15.05 -12.20
C ILE A 177 9.75 -14.03 -12.16
N SER A 178 9.97 -12.86 -11.53
CA SER A 178 8.98 -11.78 -11.46
C SER A 178 8.54 -11.33 -12.86
N GLY A 179 9.51 -11.05 -13.74
CA GLY A 179 9.22 -10.62 -15.10
C GLY A 179 8.43 -11.66 -15.88
N SER A 180 8.77 -12.96 -15.72
CA SER A 180 8.05 -14.07 -16.36
C SER A 180 6.61 -14.21 -15.85
N VAL A 181 6.40 -14.10 -14.53
CA VAL A 181 5.06 -14.15 -13.92
C VAL A 181 4.20 -12.97 -14.38
N ILE A 182 4.76 -11.75 -14.45
CA ILE A 182 4.04 -10.56 -14.92
C ILE A 182 3.71 -10.71 -16.42
N ALA A 183 4.64 -11.20 -17.23
CA ALA A 183 4.42 -11.46 -18.67
C ALA A 183 3.29 -12.46 -18.89
N ALA A 184 3.28 -13.56 -18.13
CA ALA A 184 2.17 -14.52 -18.15
C ALA A 184 0.84 -13.85 -17.77
N GLY A 185 0.87 -12.99 -16.71
CA GLY A 185 -0.27 -12.17 -16.32
C GLY A 185 -0.79 -11.26 -17.43
N ALA A 186 0.12 -10.62 -18.18
CA ALA A 186 -0.23 -9.78 -19.33
C ALA A 186 -0.93 -10.58 -20.45
N VAL A 187 -0.42 -11.76 -20.76
CA VAL A 187 -1.02 -12.67 -21.77
C VAL A 187 -2.43 -13.09 -21.33
N VAL A 188 -2.57 -13.57 -20.10
CA VAL A 188 -3.88 -13.96 -19.54
C VAL A 188 -4.86 -12.79 -19.56
N TRP A 189 -4.42 -11.59 -19.15
CA TRP A 189 -5.24 -10.39 -19.18
C TRP A 189 -5.73 -10.07 -20.58
N PHE A 190 -4.81 -10.03 -21.56
CA PHE A 190 -5.13 -9.67 -22.93
C PHE A 190 -6.21 -10.56 -23.56
N PHE A 191 -6.09 -11.87 -23.38
CA PHE A 191 -7.03 -12.83 -23.98
C PHE A 191 -8.33 -12.97 -23.18
N ALA A 192 -8.26 -13.01 -21.85
CA ALA A 192 -9.43 -13.22 -21.02
C ALA A 192 -10.30 -11.96 -20.90
N TYR A 193 -9.71 -10.78 -20.79
CA TYR A 193 -10.47 -9.54 -20.65
C TYR A 193 -11.36 -9.27 -21.86
N GLY A 194 -10.87 -9.51 -23.06
CA GLY A 194 -11.64 -9.33 -24.28
C GLY A 194 -12.87 -10.24 -24.40
N LYS A 195 -12.89 -11.37 -23.64
CA LYS A 195 -14.05 -12.30 -23.59
C LYS A 195 -15.00 -12.01 -22.44
N LEU A 196 -14.51 -11.39 -21.37
CA LEU A 196 -15.25 -11.19 -20.12
C LEU A 196 -15.85 -9.80 -19.98
N ALA A 197 -15.18 -8.77 -20.50
CA ALA A 197 -15.69 -7.40 -20.45
C ALA A 197 -16.78 -7.19 -21.50
N THR A 198 -17.94 -6.77 -21.07
CA THR A 198 -18.96 -6.25 -21.96
C THR A 198 -18.77 -4.76 -22.08
N ASP A 199 -18.70 -4.29 -23.32
CA ASP A 199 -18.61 -2.93 -23.82
C ASP A 199 -18.01 -1.86 -22.90
N PRO A 200 -16.87 -1.26 -23.25
CA PRO A 200 -16.18 -0.27 -22.42
C PRO A 200 -16.98 1.00 -22.15
N TYR A 201 -18.15 1.18 -22.77
CA TYR A 201 -18.93 2.42 -22.75
C TYR A 201 -20.38 2.31 -22.24
N ARG A 202 -20.78 1.19 -21.63
CA ARG A 202 -22.10 1.16 -21.00
C ARG A 202 -22.09 2.14 -19.83
N LYS A 203 -22.62 3.34 -20.06
CA LYS A 203 -22.95 4.30 -19.01
C LYS A 203 -23.81 3.55 -18.00
N PRO A 204 -23.45 3.45 -16.71
CA PRO A 204 -24.37 2.87 -15.73
C PRO A 204 -25.61 3.76 -15.72
N GLU A 205 -26.74 3.21 -16.12
CA GLU A 205 -28.03 3.93 -16.12
C GLU A 205 -28.44 4.33 -14.68
N ASN A 206 -27.79 3.72 -13.68
CA ASN A 206 -27.97 3.94 -12.26
C ASN A 206 -26.64 4.11 -11.50
N ALA A 207 -25.61 4.68 -12.11
CA ALA A 207 -24.52 5.18 -11.28
C ALA A 207 -25.15 6.20 -10.33
N PRO A 208 -24.97 6.06 -8.98
CA PRO A 208 -25.34 7.15 -8.10
C PRO A 208 -24.69 8.38 -8.70
N LYS A 209 -25.51 9.37 -9.10
CA LYS A 209 -25.00 10.67 -9.52
C LYS A 209 -24.09 11.06 -8.38
N GLN A 210 -22.77 10.99 -8.61
CA GLN A 210 -21.85 11.76 -7.79
C GLN A 210 -22.43 13.17 -7.90
N THR A 211 -23.17 13.56 -6.88
CA THR A 211 -23.57 14.93 -6.72
C THR A 211 -22.27 15.69 -6.63
N SER A 212 -21.80 16.14 -7.80
CA SER A 212 -20.91 17.26 -7.88
C SER A 212 -21.71 18.44 -7.32
N SER A 213 -21.75 18.53 -6.00
CA SER A 213 -22.14 19.73 -5.31
C SER A 213 -21.04 20.76 -5.62
N SER A 214 -21.12 21.30 -6.83
CA SER A 214 -20.46 22.54 -7.21
C SER A 214 -21.19 23.70 -6.57
N THR A 215 -21.08 23.83 -5.27
CA THR A 215 -21.29 25.08 -4.58
C THR A 215 -20.20 25.21 -3.52
N PRO A 216 -19.34 26.22 -3.62
CA PRO A 216 -18.42 26.53 -2.55
C PRO A 216 -19.22 27.20 -1.43
N GLU A 217 -19.82 26.39 -0.56
CA GLU A 217 -20.45 26.92 0.63
C GLU A 217 -19.41 27.50 1.60
N LYS A 218 -19.71 28.70 2.09
CA LYS A 218 -19.04 29.35 3.21
C LYS A 218 -18.93 28.35 4.38
N GLY A 219 -17.71 27.86 4.67
CA GLY A 219 -17.47 26.88 5.75
C GLY A 219 -16.31 25.92 5.48
N LYS A 220 -15.79 25.83 4.24
CA LYS A 220 -14.66 24.95 3.92
C LYS A 220 -13.37 25.30 4.68
N SER A 221 -13.19 26.55 5.08
CA SER A 221 -12.03 27.01 5.84
C SER A 221 -11.92 26.40 7.22
N GLU A 222 -13.03 26.05 7.89
CA GLU A 222 -13.02 25.47 9.23
C GLU A 222 -12.49 24.03 9.24
N TYR A 223 -12.52 23.32 8.11
CA TYR A 223 -12.05 21.94 8.00
C TYR A 223 -10.62 21.78 7.50
N VAL A 224 -10.00 22.86 7.03
CA VAL A 224 -8.59 22.84 6.59
C VAL A 224 -7.67 22.25 7.67
N PRO A 225 -7.78 22.63 8.96
CA PRO A 225 -6.96 22.02 10.00
C PRO A 225 -7.16 20.52 10.14
N VAL A 226 -8.39 20.02 10.00
CA VAL A 226 -8.69 18.58 10.05
C VAL A 226 -8.08 17.86 8.84
N LEU A 227 -8.17 18.44 7.65
CA LEU A 227 -7.58 17.87 6.45
C LEU A 227 -6.04 17.82 6.52
N VAL A 228 -5.42 18.90 7.01
CA VAL A 228 -3.97 18.95 7.22
C VAL A 228 -3.54 17.90 8.25
N LEU A 229 -4.32 17.72 9.32
CA LEU A 229 -4.07 16.71 10.34
C LEU A 229 -4.14 15.30 9.74
N LEU A 230 -5.20 14.98 9.00
CA LEU A 230 -5.37 13.66 8.36
C LEU A 230 -4.26 13.41 7.33
N ALA A 231 -3.91 14.41 6.51
CA ALA A 231 -2.82 14.33 5.55
C ALA A 231 -1.47 14.06 6.24
N SER A 232 -1.18 14.77 7.32
CA SER A 232 0.04 14.57 8.12
C SER A 232 0.11 13.16 8.70
N PHE A 233 -1.02 12.65 9.19
CA PHE A 233 -1.10 11.26 9.68
C PHE A 233 -0.85 10.25 8.57
N CYS A 234 -1.40 10.46 7.36
CA CYS A 234 -1.15 9.60 6.21
C CYS A 234 0.34 9.54 5.85
N VAL A 235 1.04 10.69 5.86
CA VAL A 235 2.49 10.73 5.63
C VAL A 235 3.23 9.90 6.68
N ILE A 236 2.96 10.11 7.97
CA ILE A 236 3.68 9.44 9.05
C ILE A 236 3.37 7.94 9.10
N VAL A 237 2.10 7.56 8.91
CA VAL A 237 1.68 6.15 8.86
C VAL A 237 2.46 5.40 7.78
N ASN A 238 2.57 5.96 6.58
CA ASN A 238 3.26 5.29 5.48
C ASN A 238 4.78 5.43 5.56
N PHE A 239 5.29 6.47 6.23
CA PHE A 239 6.70 6.54 6.58
C PHE A 239 7.11 5.34 7.45
N LEU A 240 6.34 5.00 8.49
CA LEU A 240 6.60 3.81 9.30
C LEU A 240 6.36 2.51 8.51
N LYS A 241 5.19 2.38 7.92
CA LYS A 241 4.75 1.14 7.24
C LYS A 241 5.70 0.72 6.13
N ASP A 242 5.95 1.60 5.17
CA ASP A 242 6.77 1.27 4.00
C ASP A 242 8.27 1.34 4.33
N GLY A 243 8.66 2.16 5.31
CA GLY A 243 10.01 2.14 5.87
C GLY A 243 10.35 0.80 6.51
N LEU A 244 9.48 0.27 7.36
CA LEU A 244 9.66 -1.06 7.96
C LEU A 244 9.63 -2.17 6.91
N GLN A 245 8.68 -2.12 5.96
CA GLN A 245 8.61 -3.12 4.88
C GLN A 245 9.90 -3.16 4.05
N THR A 246 10.55 -2.02 3.86
CA THR A 246 11.79 -1.92 3.07
C THR A 246 13.02 -2.34 3.88
N TRP A 247 13.13 -1.91 5.14
CA TRP A 247 14.40 -1.96 5.86
C TRP A 247 14.48 -3.03 6.97
N VAL A 248 13.37 -3.63 7.43
CA VAL A 248 13.43 -4.70 8.44
C VAL A 248 14.29 -5.89 7.98
N PRO A 249 14.30 -6.34 6.70
CA PRO A 249 15.22 -7.37 6.27
C PRO A 249 16.70 -7.01 6.54
N SER A 250 17.12 -5.79 6.21
CA SER A 250 18.49 -5.31 6.46
C SER A 250 18.78 -5.13 7.96
N ILE A 251 17.80 -4.64 8.74
CA ILE A 251 17.93 -4.59 10.21
C ILE A 251 18.16 -5.99 10.78
N MET A 252 17.37 -6.99 10.35
CA MET A 252 17.50 -8.37 10.80
C MET A 252 18.86 -8.96 10.43
N LYS A 253 19.37 -8.67 9.23
CA LYS A 253 20.69 -9.10 8.81
C LYS A 253 21.80 -8.48 9.65
N GLU A 254 21.84 -7.17 9.73
CA GLU A 254 23.00 -6.44 10.21
C GLU A 254 23.01 -6.24 11.73
N SER A 255 21.84 -5.98 12.35
CA SER A 255 21.77 -5.80 13.80
C SER A 255 21.76 -7.11 14.58
N PHE A 256 21.35 -8.22 13.95
CA PHE A 256 21.28 -9.53 14.59
C PHE A 256 22.20 -10.58 13.98
N GLY A 257 23.02 -10.20 12.99
CA GLY A 257 24.00 -11.11 12.36
C GLY A 257 23.39 -12.26 11.57
N LEU A 258 22.17 -12.10 11.04
CA LEU A 258 21.51 -13.17 10.29
C LEU A 258 21.96 -13.21 8.83
N GLY A 259 21.91 -14.41 8.23
CA GLY A 259 22.18 -14.54 6.80
C GLY A 259 21.09 -13.91 5.93
N ASP A 260 21.40 -13.56 4.68
CA ASP A 260 20.50 -12.87 3.75
C ASP A 260 19.16 -13.59 3.58
N SER A 261 19.21 -14.91 3.31
CA SER A 261 18.02 -15.73 3.12
C SER A 261 17.14 -15.78 4.37
N LEU A 262 17.74 -16.01 5.55
CA LEU A 262 17.00 -16.09 6.80
C LEU A 262 16.34 -14.74 7.14
N SER A 263 17.05 -13.62 6.94
CA SER A 263 16.52 -12.28 7.16
C SER A 263 15.30 -11.99 6.28
N LEU A 264 15.38 -12.34 4.99
CA LEU A 264 14.27 -12.20 4.05
C LEU A 264 13.10 -13.15 4.41
N PHE A 265 13.39 -14.40 4.76
CA PHE A 265 12.37 -15.39 5.11
C PHE A 265 11.59 -14.99 6.37
N LEU A 266 12.28 -14.58 7.42
CA LEU A 266 11.63 -14.15 8.66
C LEU A 266 10.71 -12.94 8.44
N THR A 267 11.09 -12.02 7.57
CA THR A 267 10.28 -10.82 7.29
C THR A 267 9.00 -11.08 6.49
N LEU A 268 8.77 -12.31 6.00
CA LEU A 268 7.49 -12.72 5.41
C LEU A 268 6.30 -12.56 6.38
N VAL A 269 6.56 -12.54 7.67
CA VAL A 269 5.51 -12.33 8.68
C VAL A 269 4.91 -10.92 8.62
N LEU A 270 5.67 -9.91 8.19
CA LEU A 270 5.26 -8.51 8.18
C LEU A 270 4.01 -8.25 7.33
N PRO A 271 3.94 -8.67 6.04
CA PRO A 271 2.74 -8.49 5.23
C PRO A 271 1.51 -9.21 5.79
N VAL A 272 1.69 -10.34 6.47
CA VAL A 272 0.59 -11.09 7.12
C VAL A 272 0.00 -10.26 8.26
N PHE A 273 0.83 -9.75 9.16
CA PHE A 273 0.39 -8.88 10.25
C PHE A 273 -0.22 -7.58 9.72
N GLY A 274 0.34 -7.01 8.66
CA GLY A 274 -0.23 -5.84 7.98
C GLY A 274 -1.64 -6.11 7.45
N MET A 275 -1.87 -7.26 6.79
CA MET A 275 -3.20 -7.67 6.33
C MET A 275 -4.18 -7.82 7.50
N LEU A 276 -3.78 -8.51 8.57
CA LEU A 276 -4.59 -8.67 9.77
C LEU A 276 -4.94 -7.32 10.39
N GLY A 277 -3.98 -6.39 10.47
CA GLY A 277 -4.22 -5.03 10.95
C GLY A 277 -5.26 -4.28 10.13
N SER A 278 -5.18 -4.35 8.80
CA SER A 278 -6.18 -3.73 7.92
C SER A 278 -7.57 -4.36 8.09
N LEU A 279 -7.66 -5.68 8.14
CA LEU A 279 -8.94 -6.40 8.24
C LEU A 279 -9.64 -6.16 9.59
N THR A 280 -8.88 -6.09 10.67
CA THR A 280 -9.41 -5.90 12.02
C THR A 280 -9.62 -4.44 12.40
N SER A 281 -9.07 -3.50 11.64
CA SER A 281 -9.10 -2.05 11.95
C SER A 281 -10.53 -1.52 12.09
N VAL A 282 -11.47 -1.97 11.25
CA VAL A 282 -12.88 -1.54 11.32
C VAL A 282 -13.51 -2.01 12.63
N PHE A 283 -13.22 -3.25 13.06
CA PHE A 283 -13.70 -3.76 14.34
C PHE A 283 -13.16 -2.91 15.51
N PHE A 284 -11.85 -2.66 15.55
CA PHE A 284 -11.27 -1.80 16.59
C PHE A 284 -11.80 -0.36 16.52
N HIS A 285 -12.15 0.14 15.32
CA HIS A 285 -12.76 1.45 15.17
C HIS A 285 -14.15 1.53 15.78
N THR A 286 -14.90 0.43 15.89
CA THR A 286 -16.19 0.42 16.64
C THR A 286 -15.99 0.69 18.13
N LEU A 287 -14.84 0.29 18.70
CA LEU A 287 -14.49 0.54 20.09
C LEU A 287 -13.98 1.97 20.31
N ILE A 288 -13.28 2.53 19.32
CA ILE A 288 -12.74 3.90 19.35
C ILE A 288 -13.19 4.62 18.07
N PRO A 289 -14.43 5.18 18.03
CA PRO A 289 -15.00 5.75 16.81
C PRO A 289 -14.32 7.02 16.31
N ASP A 290 -13.45 7.64 17.11
CA ASP A 290 -12.71 8.83 16.73
C ASP A 290 -11.41 8.43 16.02
N CYS A 291 -11.31 8.76 14.71
CA CYS A 291 -10.17 8.39 13.87
C CYS A 291 -8.83 8.92 14.44
N VAL A 292 -8.81 10.14 14.99
CA VAL A 292 -7.58 10.75 15.52
C VAL A 292 -7.10 10.01 16.77
N LEU A 293 -8.03 9.70 17.67
CA LEU A 293 -7.71 8.96 18.90
C LEU A 293 -7.32 7.52 18.61
N HIS A 294 -8.01 6.86 17.67
CA HIS A 294 -7.70 5.50 17.27
C HIS A 294 -6.26 5.40 16.70
N VAL A 295 -5.92 6.28 15.75
CA VAL A 295 -4.57 6.32 15.18
C VAL A 295 -3.54 6.70 16.23
N GLY A 296 -3.85 7.68 17.09
CA GLY A 296 -2.97 8.06 18.21
C GLY A 296 -2.64 6.90 19.15
N LEU A 297 -3.64 6.06 19.48
CA LEU A 297 -3.43 4.88 20.32
C LEU A 297 -2.55 3.83 19.59
N ASN A 298 -2.85 3.54 18.31
CA ASN A 298 -2.04 2.62 17.53
C ASN A 298 -0.56 3.06 17.48
N PHE A 299 -0.32 4.36 17.34
CA PHE A 299 1.03 4.92 17.35
C PHE A 299 1.68 4.92 18.72
N ALA A 300 0.91 5.10 19.81
CA ALA A 300 1.43 4.98 21.18
C ALA A 300 1.92 3.54 21.47
N LEU A 301 1.14 2.54 21.05
CA LEU A 301 1.52 1.13 21.14
C LEU A 301 2.73 0.82 20.25
N SER A 302 2.76 1.36 19.03
CA SER A 302 3.89 1.23 18.12
C SER A 302 5.16 1.87 18.70
N ALA A 303 5.07 3.04 19.29
CA ALA A 303 6.20 3.72 19.93
C ALA A 303 6.77 2.90 21.10
N ALA A 304 5.91 2.34 21.94
CA ALA A 304 6.33 1.46 23.03
C ALA A 304 7.08 0.22 22.50
N LEU A 305 6.58 -0.41 21.43
CA LEU A 305 7.25 -1.54 20.82
C LEU A 305 8.59 -1.15 20.16
N LEU A 306 8.68 0.03 19.55
CA LEU A 306 9.92 0.53 18.97
C LEU A 306 10.98 0.79 20.04
N VAL A 307 10.59 1.25 21.25
CA VAL A 307 11.53 1.35 22.39
C VAL A 307 12.06 -0.04 22.75
N VAL A 308 11.20 -1.06 22.81
CA VAL A 308 11.64 -2.44 23.05
C VAL A 308 12.61 -2.89 21.96
N VAL A 309 12.30 -2.65 20.69
CA VAL A 309 13.21 -2.98 19.57
C VAL A 309 14.58 -2.33 19.75
N MET A 310 14.62 -1.04 20.15
CA MET A 310 15.88 -0.34 20.37
C MET A 310 16.74 -1.02 21.45
N CYS A 311 16.13 -1.55 22.51
CA CYS A 311 16.82 -2.29 23.57
C CYS A 311 17.30 -3.68 23.10
N LEU A 312 16.69 -4.24 22.04
CA LEU A 312 16.99 -5.57 21.52
C LEU A 312 18.09 -5.55 20.43
N LEU A 313 18.37 -4.40 19.80
CA LEU A 313 19.40 -4.31 18.75
C LEU A 313 20.76 -4.79 19.26
N GLY A 314 21.42 -5.66 18.51
CA GLY A 314 22.71 -6.25 18.89
C GLY A 314 22.62 -7.40 19.91
N THR A 315 21.41 -7.79 20.34
CA THR A 315 21.20 -8.96 21.21
C THR A 315 20.80 -10.21 20.39
N PRO A 316 20.88 -11.42 20.95
CA PRO A 316 20.44 -12.63 20.24
C PRO A 316 18.90 -12.77 20.15
N LEU A 317 18.13 -11.80 20.65
CA LEU A 317 16.66 -11.89 20.76
C LEU A 317 15.94 -11.41 19.48
N TYR A 318 16.46 -11.78 18.31
CA TYR A 318 15.91 -11.37 17.01
C TYR A 318 14.44 -11.76 16.78
N ILE A 319 13.99 -12.90 17.33
CA ILE A 319 12.59 -13.33 17.24
C ILE A 319 11.68 -12.34 17.96
N LEU A 320 12.06 -11.88 19.15
CA LEU A 320 11.27 -10.88 19.89
C LEU A 320 11.23 -9.54 19.14
N ALA A 321 12.36 -9.11 18.58
CA ALA A 321 12.41 -7.90 17.75
C ALA A 321 11.49 -8.04 16.51
N LEU A 322 11.50 -9.19 15.84
CA LEU A 322 10.63 -9.49 14.71
C LEU A 322 9.14 -9.45 15.09
N ILE A 323 8.78 -10.00 16.23
CA ILE A 323 7.40 -9.92 16.76
C ILE A 323 7.02 -8.45 17.00
N CYS A 324 7.88 -7.66 17.63
CA CYS A 324 7.64 -6.22 17.82
C CYS A 324 7.43 -5.49 16.49
N PHE A 325 8.29 -5.69 15.49
CA PHE A 325 8.13 -5.12 14.16
C PHE A 325 6.81 -5.56 13.50
N SER A 326 6.44 -6.84 13.64
CA SER A 326 5.20 -7.38 13.07
C SER A 326 3.97 -6.73 13.68
N VAL A 327 3.96 -6.49 15.00
CA VAL A 327 2.86 -5.80 15.68
C VAL A 327 2.83 -4.31 15.34
N VAL A 328 3.98 -3.66 15.15
CA VAL A 328 4.04 -2.28 14.62
C VAL A 328 3.46 -2.22 13.20
N MET A 329 3.75 -3.21 12.34
CA MET A 329 3.14 -3.32 11.01
C MET A 329 1.63 -3.50 11.08
N PHE A 330 1.13 -4.32 12.01
CA PHE A 330 -0.30 -4.49 12.26
C PHE A 330 -0.97 -3.14 12.56
N PHE A 331 -0.47 -2.38 13.51
CA PHE A 331 -1.02 -1.07 13.88
C PHE A 331 -0.88 -0.04 12.75
N SER A 332 0.24 -0.03 12.02
CA SER A 332 0.47 0.89 10.92
C SER A 332 -0.49 0.64 9.75
N HIS A 333 -0.70 -0.62 9.36
CA HIS A 333 -1.66 -0.97 8.31
C HIS A 333 -3.11 -0.71 8.73
N GLY A 334 -3.47 -0.98 10.00
CA GLY A 334 -4.76 -0.63 10.55
C GLY A 334 -5.01 0.88 10.50
N SER A 335 -4.03 1.68 10.93
CA SER A 335 -4.09 3.15 10.87
C SER A 335 -4.20 3.66 9.43
N ASN A 336 -3.44 3.07 8.49
CA ASN A 336 -3.54 3.41 7.06
C ASN A 336 -4.96 3.17 6.53
N HIS A 337 -5.58 2.04 6.86
CA HIS A 337 -6.94 1.73 6.44
C HIS A 337 -7.97 2.70 7.04
N ILE A 338 -7.84 3.07 8.31
CA ILE A 338 -8.68 4.08 8.95
C ILE A 338 -8.57 5.42 8.22
N MET A 339 -7.34 5.88 7.93
CA MET A 339 -7.12 7.18 7.30
C MET A 339 -7.57 7.24 5.84
N THR A 340 -7.34 6.18 5.07
CA THR A 340 -7.61 6.19 3.61
C THR A 340 -9.01 5.70 3.23
N SER A 341 -9.69 4.98 4.12
CA SER A 341 -10.99 4.37 3.82
C SER A 341 -12.10 4.86 4.76
N VAL A 342 -11.87 4.82 6.08
CA VAL A 342 -12.92 5.13 7.07
C VAL A 342 -13.11 6.65 7.22
N ALA A 343 -12.01 7.42 7.37
CA ALA A 343 -12.08 8.86 7.57
C ALA A 343 -12.75 9.61 6.39
N PRO A 344 -12.48 9.30 5.10
CA PRO A 344 -13.20 9.91 3.98
C PRO A 344 -14.70 9.63 4.00
N LEU A 345 -15.12 8.44 4.42
CA LEU A 345 -16.53 8.10 4.54
C LEU A 345 -17.22 8.86 5.68
N GLY A 346 -16.52 9.08 6.79
CA GLY A 346 -17.01 9.89 7.91
C GLY A 346 -17.19 11.37 7.57
N LEU A 347 -16.48 11.87 6.56
CA LEU A 347 -16.54 13.26 6.10
C LEU A 347 -17.38 13.44 4.81
N ARG A 348 -18.11 12.41 4.37
CA ARG A 348 -18.87 12.38 3.09
C ARG A 348 -19.93 13.46 2.96
N GLU A 349 -20.49 13.96 4.05
CA GLU A 349 -21.50 15.02 4.04
C GLU A 349 -20.89 16.41 3.70
N ARG A 350 -19.58 16.54 3.77
CA ARG A 350 -18.86 17.81 3.65
C ARG A 350 -17.85 17.84 2.51
N PHE A 351 -17.35 16.67 2.13
CA PHE A 351 -16.36 16.48 1.07
C PHE A 351 -16.75 15.32 0.17
N ASP A 352 -16.39 15.41 -1.10
CA ASP A 352 -16.42 14.24 -1.98
C ASP A 352 -15.46 13.18 -1.45
N SER A 353 -16.02 12.02 -1.07
CA SER A 353 -15.26 10.94 -0.44
C SER A 353 -14.17 10.38 -1.36
N GLY A 354 -14.42 10.36 -2.68
CA GLY A 354 -13.46 9.88 -3.66
C GLY A 354 -12.27 10.83 -3.79
N MET A 355 -12.55 12.14 -3.87
CA MET A 355 -11.50 13.17 -3.92
C MET A 355 -10.66 13.16 -2.65
N LEU A 356 -11.30 13.08 -1.48
CA LEU A 356 -10.61 13.07 -0.19
C LEU A 356 -9.76 11.79 -0.04
N ALA A 357 -10.29 10.63 -0.38
CA ALA A 357 -9.53 9.38 -0.35
C ALA A 357 -8.33 9.42 -1.30
N GLY A 358 -8.49 9.99 -2.50
CA GLY A 358 -7.39 10.19 -3.44
C GLY A 358 -6.30 11.12 -2.91
N LEU A 359 -6.68 12.25 -2.29
CA LEU A 359 -5.75 13.18 -1.67
C LEU A 359 -4.96 12.51 -0.53
N LEU A 360 -5.65 11.86 0.39
CA LEU A 360 -5.02 11.17 1.52
C LEU A 360 -4.11 10.03 1.07
N ASN A 361 -4.53 9.27 0.04
CA ASN A 361 -3.67 8.26 -0.57
C ASN A 361 -2.42 8.85 -1.22
N GLY A 362 -2.53 10.01 -1.87
CA GLY A 362 -1.37 10.77 -2.39
C GLY A 362 -0.39 11.14 -1.27
N CYS A 363 -0.89 11.61 -0.12
CA CYS A 363 -0.08 11.91 1.06
C CYS A 363 0.64 10.66 1.61
N CYS A 364 0.01 9.48 1.53
CA CYS A 364 0.64 8.21 1.89
C CYS A 364 1.95 7.98 1.11
N TYR A 365 1.95 8.23 -0.20
CA TYR A 365 3.15 8.04 -1.03
C TYR A 365 4.26 9.06 -0.76
N VAL A 366 3.94 10.24 -0.23
CA VAL A 366 4.96 11.17 0.28
C VAL A 366 5.72 10.51 1.43
N GLY A 367 5.02 9.90 2.40
CA GLY A 367 5.63 9.18 3.49
C GLY A 367 6.51 8.01 3.03
N SER A 368 6.00 7.19 2.11
CA SER A 368 6.74 6.06 1.52
C SER A 368 8.02 6.52 0.80
N THR A 369 7.94 7.63 0.06
CA THR A 369 9.07 8.24 -0.65
C THR A 369 10.15 8.69 0.33
N LEU A 370 9.75 9.41 1.39
CA LEU A 370 10.69 9.94 2.39
C LEU A 370 11.35 8.82 3.20
N SER A 371 10.63 7.75 3.56
CA SER A 371 11.16 6.66 4.36
C SER A 371 12.19 5.83 3.60
N SER A 372 12.00 5.62 2.30
CA SER A 372 12.85 4.71 1.53
C SER A 372 14.30 5.20 1.45
N TYR A 373 14.52 6.44 1.00
CA TYR A 373 15.86 7.04 0.97
C TYR A 373 16.30 7.52 2.35
N GLY A 374 15.41 8.20 3.08
CA GLY A 374 15.75 8.87 4.34
C GLY A 374 16.25 7.88 5.40
N LEU A 375 15.57 6.73 5.58
CA LEU A 375 16.01 5.73 6.54
C LEU A 375 17.30 5.03 6.09
N GLY A 376 17.48 4.79 4.78
CA GLY A 376 18.72 4.25 4.23
C GLY A 376 19.90 5.20 4.48
N ALA A 377 19.74 6.50 4.23
CA ALA A 377 20.77 7.50 4.49
C ALA A 377 21.12 7.62 6.00
N ILE A 378 20.12 7.48 6.87
CA ILE A 378 20.32 7.45 8.32
C ILE A 378 21.04 6.16 8.73
N ALA A 379 20.73 5.02 8.11
CA ALA A 379 21.42 3.76 8.35
C ALA A 379 22.91 3.87 7.99
N ASP A 380 23.24 4.42 6.81
CA ASP A 380 24.62 4.66 6.38
C ASP A 380 25.39 5.61 7.32
N ALA A 381 24.72 6.65 7.87
CA ALA A 381 25.37 7.67 8.69
C ALA A 381 25.42 7.33 10.18
N LYS A 382 24.40 6.68 10.74
CA LYS A 382 24.17 6.47 12.18
C LYS A 382 23.85 5.03 12.56
N GLY A 383 23.88 4.10 11.60
CA GLY A 383 23.48 2.71 11.80
C GLY A 383 21.98 2.53 12.10
N TRP A 384 21.60 1.29 12.39
CA TRP A 384 20.19 0.91 12.64
C TRP A 384 19.64 1.48 13.95
N SER A 385 20.49 1.84 14.90
CA SER A 385 20.08 2.58 16.10
C SER A 385 19.51 3.96 15.72
N GLY A 386 20.16 4.68 14.80
CA GLY A 386 19.67 5.96 14.28
C GLY A 386 18.34 5.82 13.54
N VAL A 387 18.16 4.75 12.78
CA VAL A 387 16.89 4.43 12.11
C VAL A 387 15.78 4.19 13.14
N SER A 388 16.05 3.38 14.16
CA SER A 388 15.07 3.06 15.21
C SER A 388 14.63 4.31 16.00
N VAL A 389 15.59 5.21 16.31
CA VAL A 389 15.28 6.53 16.93
C VAL A 389 14.38 7.35 16.00
N THR A 390 14.68 7.39 14.71
CA THR A 390 13.90 8.15 13.73
C THR A 390 12.47 7.62 13.62
N LEU A 391 12.30 6.29 13.57
CA LEU A 391 10.98 5.64 13.57
C LEU A 391 10.21 5.94 14.86
N LEU A 392 10.88 5.91 16.01
CA LEU A 392 10.28 6.25 17.30
C LEU A 392 9.81 7.72 17.34
N VAL A 393 10.67 8.65 16.93
CA VAL A 393 10.32 10.08 16.86
C VAL A 393 9.13 10.30 15.92
N ALA A 394 9.13 9.68 14.74
CA ALA A 394 8.00 9.74 13.82
C ALA A 394 6.72 9.18 14.44
N ALA A 395 6.79 8.09 15.21
CA ALA A 395 5.64 7.51 15.88
C ALA A 395 5.11 8.41 17.01
N LEU A 396 5.95 9.14 17.71
CA LEU A 396 5.55 10.03 18.80
C LEU A 396 4.78 11.28 18.34
N VAL A 397 4.96 11.71 17.07
CA VAL A 397 4.24 12.89 16.54
C VAL A 397 2.71 12.67 16.55
N PRO A 398 2.13 11.59 15.97
CA PRO A 398 0.70 11.33 16.05
C PRO A 398 0.20 11.15 17.50
N VAL A 399 1.03 10.60 18.38
CA VAL A 399 0.69 10.45 19.81
C VAL A 399 0.51 11.82 20.46
N ALA A 400 1.48 12.73 20.29
CA ALA A 400 1.41 14.08 20.82
C ALA A 400 0.19 14.85 20.30
N VAL A 401 -0.05 14.75 18.98
CA VAL A 401 -1.20 15.39 18.34
C VAL A 401 -2.53 14.84 18.87
N ALA A 402 -2.64 13.51 18.99
CA ALA A 402 -3.84 12.87 19.54
C ALA A 402 -4.07 13.23 21.01
N ALA A 403 -3.01 13.35 21.80
CA ALA A 403 -3.10 13.79 23.21
C ALA A 403 -3.61 15.24 23.31
N VAL A 404 -3.06 16.17 22.52
CA VAL A 404 -3.54 17.56 22.45
C VAL A 404 -5.01 17.61 22.01
N TYR A 405 -5.36 16.84 20.96
CA TYR A 405 -6.74 16.74 20.49
C TYR A 405 -7.69 16.23 21.57
N ALA A 406 -7.31 15.18 22.31
CA ALA A 406 -8.09 14.63 23.41
C ALA A 406 -8.34 15.67 24.52
N ILE A 407 -7.30 16.41 24.91
CA ILE A 407 -7.37 17.47 25.92
C ILE A 407 -8.34 18.57 25.47
N LEU A 408 -8.19 19.07 24.23
CA LEU A 408 -9.08 20.10 23.69
C LEU A 408 -10.54 19.65 23.61
N LYS A 409 -10.77 18.37 23.24
CA LYS A 409 -12.11 17.77 23.20
C LYS A 409 -12.75 17.70 24.59
N LEU A 410 -11.98 17.36 25.62
CA LEU A 410 -12.44 17.36 27.03
C LEU A 410 -12.82 18.75 27.53
N PHE A 411 -12.00 19.77 27.21
CA PHE A 411 -12.30 21.16 27.58
C PHE A 411 -13.55 21.69 26.88
N ARG A 412 -13.77 21.37 25.59
CA ARG A 412 -15.00 21.73 24.88
C ARG A 412 -16.23 21.10 25.52
N LYS A 413 -16.17 19.81 25.86
CA LYS A 413 -17.29 19.09 26.51
C LYS A 413 -17.65 19.69 27.89
N ARG A 414 -16.67 20.22 28.64
CA ARG A 414 -16.91 20.89 29.95
C ARG A 414 -17.54 22.28 29.80
N ARG A 415 -17.34 22.96 28.65
CA ARG A 415 -17.89 24.32 28.40
C ARG A 415 -19.30 24.33 27.82
N THR A 416 -19.86 23.19 27.42
CA THR A 416 -21.28 23.01 27.08
C THR A 416 -21.94 22.33 28.27
N PRO A 417 -22.49 23.09 29.26
CA PRO A 417 -23.31 22.51 30.31
C PRO A 417 -24.57 21.95 29.67
N HIS A 418 -25.03 20.78 30.12
CA HIS A 418 -26.31 20.23 29.80
C HIS A 418 -27.39 21.33 29.89
N SER A 419 -27.91 21.79 28.76
CA SER A 419 -29.28 22.28 28.70
C SER A 419 -30.18 21.05 28.71
N SER A 420 -30.30 20.45 29.90
CA SER A 420 -31.38 19.53 30.21
C SER A 420 -32.60 20.41 30.50
N ASN A 421 -33.51 20.45 29.56
CA ASN A 421 -34.95 20.43 29.83
C ASN A 421 -35.68 19.85 28.63
#